data_c44cefd9b5bbfe21bb3e81ffdb28678e
#
_entry.id   c44cefd9b5bbfe21bb3e81ffdb28678e
#
_cell.length_a   1.000
_cell.length_b   1.000
_cell.length_c   1.000
_cell.angle_alpha   90.00
_cell.angle_beta   90.00
_cell.angle_gamma   90.00
#
_symmetry.space_group_name_H-M   'P 1'
#
loop_
_entity.id
_entity.type
_entity.pdbx_description
1 polymer ?
#
loop_
_entity_poly.entity_id
_entity_poly.type
_entity_poly.pdbx_seq_one_letter_code
_entity_poly.pdbx_strand_id
1 'polypeptide(L)'
;MISYGDADVMVAGGTESACTRFGIAGFCAMRALSTRFNNKPETASRPWDKDRDGFVLSEGSGILVLEEYEHAVKRSAKIYAEIVGYGLTGDAYHPTAPSEDGSGGFRAMKMALNNA
;
A
#
# COMPACT_ATOMS: atom_id res chain seq x y z
N MET A 1 -3.16 15.32 10.92
CA MET A 1 -2.31 16.50 11.24
C MET A 1 -2.66 17.64 10.32
N ILE A 2 -2.47 17.57 9.00
CA ILE A 2 -2.83 18.67 8.08
C ILE A 2 -4.31 19.05 8.23
N SER A 3 -5.23 18.08 8.17
CA SER A 3 -6.68 18.31 8.31
C SER A 3 -7.13 18.86 9.68
N TYR A 4 -6.26 18.81 10.67
CA TYR A 4 -6.50 19.38 12.01
C TYR A 4 -5.76 20.71 12.24
N GLY A 5 -5.01 21.21 11.26
CA GLY A 5 -4.26 22.43 11.35
C GLY A 5 -2.97 22.34 12.20
N ASP A 6 -2.48 21.13 12.48
CA ASP A 6 -1.23 20.93 13.23
C ASP A 6 0.00 21.22 12.36
N ALA A 7 -0.13 21.12 11.03
CA ALA A 7 0.94 21.37 10.07
C ALA A 7 0.36 21.73 8.70
N ASP A 8 1.04 22.62 7.98
CA ASP A 8 0.68 22.98 6.60
C ASP A 8 1.28 22.01 5.58
N VAL A 9 2.45 21.43 5.89
CA VAL A 9 3.19 20.52 4.99
C VAL A 9 3.71 19.33 5.77
N MET A 10 3.55 18.14 5.20
CA MET A 10 4.04 16.89 5.75
C MET A 10 4.73 16.05 4.65
N VAL A 11 5.86 15.48 4.97
CA VAL A 11 6.51 14.46 4.14
C VAL A 11 6.06 13.08 4.63
N ALA A 12 5.44 12.32 3.76
CA ALA A 12 4.88 11.02 4.09
C ALA A 12 5.27 9.98 3.04
N GLY A 13 5.46 8.75 3.48
CA GLY A 13 5.79 7.67 2.57
C GLY A 13 6.38 6.47 3.30
N GLY A 14 7.02 5.61 2.54
CA GLY A 14 7.65 4.41 3.07
C GLY A 14 8.85 3.99 2.22
N THR A 15 9.70 3.21 2.84
CA THR A 15 10.84 2.57 2.19
C THR A 15 11.00 1.16 2.71
N GLU A 16 11.37 0.24 1.83
CA GLU A 16 11.57 -1.17 2.18
C GLU A 16 12.83 -1.70 1.52
N SER A 17 13.64 -2.43 2.29
CA SER A 17 14.83 -3.13 1.81
C SER A 17 14.95 -4.49 2.52
N ALA A 18 13.98 -5.37 2.27
CA ALA A 18 13.83 -6.66 2.93
C ALA A 18 14.38 -7.85 2.11
N CYS A 19 14.98 -7.63 0.92
CA CYS A 19 15.52 -8.69 0.06
C CYS A 19 16.84 -9.28 0.60
N THR A 20 16.83 -9.65 1.87
CA THR A 20 17.93 -10.33 2.56
C THR A 20 17.65 -11.82 2.69
N ARG A 21 18.69 -12.63 2.94
CA ARG A 21 18.50 -14.06 3.22
C ARG A 21 17.55 -14.32 4.38
N PHE A 22 17.59 -13.49 5.41
CA PHE A 22 16.73 -13.60 6.59
C PHE A 22 15.28 -13.22 6.26
N GLY A 23 15.07 -12.13 5.53
CA GLY A 23 13.73 -11.70 5.09
C GLY A 23 13.08 -12.76 4.20
N ILE A 24 13.80 -13.26 3.20
CA ILE A 24 13.31 -14.32 2.31
C ILE A 24 13.00 -15.60 3.11
N ALA A 25 13.88 -16.02 4.02
CA ALA A 25 13.65 -17.22 4.83
C ALA A 25 12.37 -17.12 5.68
N GLY A 26 12.10 -15.94 6.29
CA GLY A 26 10.89 -15.70 7.07
C GLY A 26 9.61 -15.85 6.23
N PHE A 27 9.56 -15.19 5.07
CA PHE A 27 8.40 -15.28 4.19
C PHE A 27 8.27 -16.66 3.49
N CYS A 28 9.38 -17.35 3.24
CA CYS A 28 9.35 -18.74 2.79
C CYS A 28 8.73 -19.66 3.85
N ALA A 29 9.08 -19.48 5.13
CA ALA A 29 8.50 -20.26 6.23
C ALA A 29 6.98 -20.04 6.35
N MET A 30 6.50 -18.85 6.05
CA MET A 30 5.08 -18.50 5.99
C MET A 30 4.39 -19.00 4.69
N ARG A 31 5.13 -19.52 3.71
CA ARG A 31 4.64 -19.91 2.38
C ARG A 31 3.90 -18.78 1.65
N ALA A 32 4.38 -17.55 1.82
CA ALA A 32 3.73 -16.35 1.28
C ALA A 32 4.29 -15.90 -0.08
N LEU A 33 5.48 -16.40 -0.47
CA LEU A 33 6.15 -16.01 -1.71
C LEU A 33 5.68 -16.83 -2.91
N SER A 34 5.64 -16.17 -4.08
CA SER A 34 5.48 -16.85 -5.37
C SER A 34 6.67 -17.79 -5.62
N THR A 35 6.39 -19.02 -6.05
CA THR A 35 7.40 -20.04 -6.33
C THR A 35 7.22 -20.74 -7.67
N ARG A 36 6.02 -20.70 -8.26
CA ARG A 36 5.72 -21.40 -9.52
C ARG A 36 6.37 -20.77 -10.75
N PHE A 37 6.81 -19.53 -10.63
CA PHE A 37 7.33 -18.76 -11.76
C PHE A 37 8.86 -18.55 -11.71
N ASN A 38 9.58 -19.32 -10.90
CA ASN A 38 11.04 -19.18 -10.77
C ASN A 38 11.81 -19.36 -12.10
N ASN A 39 11.24 -20.12 -13.04
CA ASN A 39 11.82 -20.31 -14.39
C ASN A 39 11.47 -19.16 -15.36
N LYS A 40 10.55 -18.25 -14.98
CA LYS A 40 10.13 -17.06 -15.74
C LYS A 40 9.83 -15.92 -14.76
N PRO A 41 10.85 -15.38 -14.06
CA PRO A 41 10.67 -14.45 -12.97
C PRO A 41 9.97 -13.16 -13.38
N GLU A 42 10.09 -12.73 -14.63
CA GLU A 42 9.40 -11.55 -15.19
C GLU A 42 7.86 -11.70 -15.19
N THR A 43 7.35 -12.93 -15.03
CA THR A 43 5.91 -13.21 -14.96
C THR A 43 5.41 -13.51 -13.54
N ALA A 44 6.28 -13.46 -12.54
CA ALA A 44 5.94 -13.86 -11.17
C ALA A 44 5.04 -12.84 -10.44
N SER A 45 5.31 -11.54 -10.61
CA SER A 45 4.48 -10.48 -10.02
C SER A 45 3.21 -10.29 -10.84
N ARG A 46 2.09 -10.82 -10.30
CA ARG A 46 0.78 -10.83 -10.95
C ARG A 46 -0.37 -10.61 -9.97
N PRO A 47 -0.43 -9.47 -9.29
CA PRO A 47 -1.33 -9.25 -8.16
C PRO A 47 -2.83 -9.35 -8.52
N TRP A 48 -3.21 -9.11 -9.77
CA TRP A 48 -4.59 -9.14 -10.26
C TRP A 48 -4.96 -10.44 -10.99
N ASP A 49 -3.99 -11.36 -11.15
CA ASP A 49 -4.21 -12.61 -11.86
C ASP A 49 -4.86 -13.66 -10.94
N LYS A 50 -5.80 -14.44 -11.49
CA LYS A 50 -6.43 -15.53 -10.77
C LYS A 50 -5.44 -16.66 -10.41
N ASP A 51 -4.36 -16.81 -11.20
CA ASP A 51 -3.34 -17.85 -11.04
C ASP A 51 -2.13 -17.36 -10.19
N ARG A 52 -2.26 -16.21 -9.51
CA ARG A 52 -1.24 -15.76 -8.57
C ARG A 52 -1.02 -16.79 -7.46
N ASP A 53 0.21 -16.94 -7.01
CA ASP A 53 0.60 -17.96 -6.02
C ASP A 53 1.39 -17.41 -4.82
N GLY A 54 1.36 -16.12 -4.63
CA GLY A 54 2.07 -15.41 -3.59
C GLY A 54 2.62 -14.07 -4.09
N PHE A 55 3.36 -13.38 -3.26
CA PHE A 55 3.97 -12.11 -3.65
C PHE A 55 5.45 -12.27 -4.04
N VAL A 56 5.98 -11.27 -4.71
CA VAL A 56 7.41 -11.17 -5.05
C VAL A 56 8.03 -10.14 -4.12
N LEU A 57 8.99 -10.58 -3.29
CA LEU A 57 9.70 -9.68 -2.39
C LEU A 57 10.53 -8.69 -3.23
N SER A 58 10.39 -7.41 -2.95
CA SER A 58 11.09 -6.34 -3.65
C SER A 58 11.57 -5.26 -2.68
N GLU A 59 12.35 -4.33 -3.20
CA GLU A 59 12.85 -3.17 -2.48
C GLU A 59 12.42 -1.90 -3.19
N GLY A 60 12.27 -0.83 -2.43
CA GLY A 60 11.89 0.45 -3.03
C GLY A 60 11.60 1.53 -2.00
N SER A 61 11.35 2.73 -2.50
CA SER A 61 10.96 3.88 -1.71
C SER A 61 9.95 4.71 -2.47
N GLY A 62 8.93 5.19 -1.76
CA GLY A 62 7.95 6.13 -2.29
C GLY A 62 7.67 7.21 -1.27
N ILE A 63 7.96 8.46 -1.61
CA ILE A 63 7.79 9.61 -0.72
C ILE A 63 6.91 10.65 -1.40
N LEU A 64 5.92 11.13 -0.68
CA LEU A 64 5.01 12.19 -1.10
C LEU A 64 5.18 13.41 -0.19
N VAL A 65 5.03 14.59 -0.76
CA VAL A 65 4.83 15.83 -0.02
C VAL A 65 3.34 16.11 0.00
N LEU A 66 2.74 16.03 1.18
CA LEU A 66 1.35 16.38 1.44
C LEU A 66 1.31 17.81 1.92
N GLU A 67 0.39 18.61 1.39
CA GLU A 67 0.31 20.04 1.68
C GLU A 67 -1.15 20.46 1.81
N GLU A 68 -1.44 21.37 2.72
CA GLU A 68 -2.77 21.96 2.84
C GLU A 68 -3.11 22.68 1.53
N TYR A 69 -4.35 22.54 1.07
CA TYR A 69 -4.78 22.97 -0.28
C TYR A 69 -4.59 24.48 -0.50
N GLU A 70 -5.09 25.30 0.39
CA GLU A 70 -5.01 26.77 0.26
C GLU A 70 -3.56 27.27 0.39
N HIS A 71 -2.76 26.62 1.22
CA HIS A 71 -1.33 26.89 1.32
C HIS A 71 -0.62 26.63 -0.02
N ALA A 72 -0.92 25.51 -0.67
CA ALA A 72 -0.37 25.16 -1.98
C ALA A 72 -0.82 26.15 -3.07
N VAL A 73 -2.10 26.51 -3.10
CA VAL A 73 -2.66 27.49 -4.04
C VAL A 73 -2.01 28.87 -3.87
N LYS A 74 -1.87 29.34 -2.63
CA LYS A 74 -1.29 30.65 -2.31
C LYS A 74 0.14 30.83 -2.84
N ARG A 75 0.94 29.76 -2.85
CA ARG A 75 2.30 29.78 -3.42
C ARG A 75 2.38 29.33 -4.88
N SER A 76 1.23 29.12 -5.53
CA SER A 76 1.14 28.65 -6.92
C SER A 76 1.85 27.31 -7.15
N ALA A 77 1.74 26.39 -6.19
CA ALA A 77 2.32 25.06 -6.30
C ALA A 77 1.65 24.25 -7.42
N LYS A 78 2.40 23.36 -8.06
CA LYS A 78 1.80 22.35 -8.93
C LYS A 78 1.14 21.27 -8.10
N ILE A 79 -0.19 21.24 -8.10
CA ILE A 79 -0.99 20.22 -7.44
C ILE A 79 -1.18 19.05 -8.39
N TYR A 80 -0.82 17.83 -7.98
CA TYR A 80 -0.97 16.61 -8.79
C TYR A 80 -2.33 15.94 -8.56
N ALA A 81 -2.79 15.93 -7.31
CA ALA A 81 -4.06 15.37 -6.89
C ALA A 81 -4.42 15.90 -5.50
N GLU A 82 -5.68 15.77 -5.13
CA GLU A 82 -6.18 16.05 -3.79
C GLU A 82 -6.59 14.75 -3.11
N ILE A 83 -6.23 14.58 -1.83
CA ILE A 83 -6.68 13.45 -1.00
C ILE A 83 -7.96 13.88 -0.30
N VAL A 84 -9.10 13.43 -0.80
CA VAL A 84 -10.42 13.83 -0.31
C VAL A 84 -11.03 12.89 0.72
N GLY A 85 -10.50 11.66 0.85
CA GLY A 85 -11.00 10.70 1.82
C GLY A 85 -10.05 9.52 2.00
N TYR A 86 -10.21 8.80 3.10
CA TYR A 86 -9.47 7.57 3.37
C TYR A 86 -10.31 6.58 4.16
N GLY A 87 -9.93 5.31 4.13
CA GLY A 87 -10.56 4.25 4.89
C GLY A 87 -9.55 3.24 5.40
N LEU A 88 -9.70 2.84 6.66
CA LEU A 88 -8.85 1.87 7.34
C LEU A 88 -9.71 0.76 7.92
N THR A 89 -9.32 -0.49 7.66
CA THR A 89 -9.98 -1.68 8.21
C THR A 89 -8.96 -2.76 8.54
N GLY A 90 -9.32 -3.64 9.45
CA GLY A 90 -8.60 -4.87 9.72
C GLY A 90 -9.52 -6.07 9.52
N ASP A 91 -8.99 -7.17 8.98
CA ASP A 91 -9.75 -8.39 8.72
C ASP A 91 -9.80 -9.31 9.95
N ALA A 92 -8.74 -9.34 10.76
CA ALA A 92 -8.55 -10.28 11.87
C ALA A 92 -8.82 -11.74 11.45
N TYR A 93 -8.42 -12.09 10.22
CA TYR A 93 -8.72 -13.37 9.57
C TYR A 93 -7.50 -14.29 9.51
N HIS A 94 -6.45 -13.87 8.82
CA HIS A 94 -5.24 -14.68 8.61
C HIS A 94 -4.00 -13.78 8.52
N PRO A 95 -2.79 -14.24 8.96
CA PRO A 95 -1.58 -13.43 8.92
C PRO A 95 -1.18 -12.91 7.53
N THR A 96 -1.47 -13.67 6.46
CA THR A 96 -1.01 -13.35 5.09
C THR A 96 -2.10 -13.38 4.02
N ALA A 97 -3.34 -13.72 4.36
CA ALA A 97 -4.43 -13.81 3.40
C ALA A 97 -5.59 -12.87 3.79
N PRO A 98 -6.16 -12.11 2.85
CA PRO A 98 -7.39 -11.37 3.09
C PRO A 98 -8.56 -12.34 3.31
N SER A 99 -9.66 -11.85 3.91
CA SER A 99 -10.89 -12.63 4.05
C SER A 99 -11.42 -13.05 2.67
N GLU A 100 -11.96 -14.27 2.57
CA GLU A 100 -12.40 -14.84 1.29
C GLU A 100 -13.53 -14.03 0.63
N ASP A 101 -14.39 -13.40 1.43
CA ASP A 101 -15.47 -12.53 0.98
C ASP A 101 -15.03 -11.12 0.58
N GLY A 102 -13.76 -10.75 0.81
CA GLY A 102 -13.21 -9.44 0.51
C GLY A 102 -13.81 -8.30 1.34
N SER A 103 -14.52 -8.61 2.43
CA SER A 103 -15.28 -7.64 3.23
C SER A 103 -14.41 -6.54 3.84
N GLY A 104 -13.16 -6.84 4.24
CA GLY A 104 -12.24 -5.85 4.77
C GLY A 104 -11.88 -4.78 3.75
N GLY A 105 -11.47 -5.18 2.55
CA GLY A 105 -11.18 -4.24 1.45
C GLY A 105 -12.41 -3.45 1.02
N PHE A 106 -13.56 -4.11 0.91
CA PHE A 106 -14.83 -3.44 0.58
C PHE A 106 -15.19 -2.34 1.60
N ARG A 107 -15.08 -2.64 2.91
CA ARG A 107 -15.36 -1.66 3.97
C ARG A 107 -14.38 -0.48 3.95
N ALA A 108 -13.09 -0.73 3.67
CA ALA A 108 -12.09 0.33 3.54
C ALA A 108 -12.42 1.27 2.37
N MET A 109 -12.72 0.72 1.19
CA MET A 109 -13.13 1.52 0.03
C MET A 109 -14.41 2.32 0.29
N LYS A 110 -15.43 1.69 0.88
CA LYS A 110 -16.69 2.36 1.24
C LYS A 110 -16.46 3.49 2.25
N MET A 111 -15.61 3.27 3.25
CA MET A 111 -15.25 4.31 4.22
C MET A 111 -14.54 5.48 3.55
N ALA A 112 -13.59 5.22 2.65
CA ALA A 112 -12.89 6.26 1.90
C ALA A 112 -13.86 7.12 1.08
N LEU A 113 -14.81 6.48 0.37
CA LEU A 113 -15.84 7.18 -0.40
C LEU A 113 -16.82 7.99 0.47
N ASN A 114 -17.14 7.49 1.67
CA ASN A 114 -18.03 8.22 2.58
C ASN A 114 -17.34 9.42 3.25
N ASN A 115 -16.02 9.41 3.30
CA ASN A 115 -15.19 10.48 3.88
C ASN A 115 -14.72 11.50 2.83
N ALA A 116 -14.98 11.24 1.54
CA ALA A 116 -14.72 12.14 0.44
C ALA A 116 -15.91 13.09 0.21
#